data_dcb54cc42ee18725191e70f127d2ecbc
#
_entry.id   dcb54cc42ee18725191e70f127d2ecbc
#
_cell.length_a   1.000
_cell.length_b   1.000
_cell.length_c   1.000
_cell.angle_alpha   90.00
_cell.angle_beta   90.00
_cell.angle_gamma   90.00
#
_symmetry.space_group_name_H-M   'P 1'
#
loop_
_entity.id
_entity.type
_entity.pdbx_description
1 polymer ?
#
loop_
_entity_poly.entity_id
_entity_poly.type
_entity_poly.pdbx_seq_one_letter_code
_entity_poly.pdbx_strand_id
1 'polypeptide(L)'
;IPELEKPVPPKESLFKSLMNVIAIPDYISFCSYCFLLTLFTAACPQIFNLLGKDVLSFSKTEIVFIGNLLIVGALAGFVLGGRMVDKLGTKYVFMFCHFGFAAILIMFLLRSLFPGEIILFVGILTLLFGLVQAACGLAMTSETLVLIPQENKSLATGLWFTLYSGGAGLSGFLSSKVLELNLINPDWSMFGLPMSIYDGLLLIFGTMILLMTVTLGLIPSMVKKAPAAWIPQST
;
A
#
# COMPACT_ATOMS: atom_id res chain seq x y z
N ILE A 1 -35.76 20.11 13.96
CA ILE A 1 -36.32 19.30 12.84
C ILE A 1 -36.42 17.89 13.39
N PRO A 2 -37.64 17.31 13.58
CA PRO A 2 -37.76 15.94 14.06
C PRO A 2 -37.13 15.00 13.01
N GLU A 3 -36.13 14.22 13.42
CA GLU A 3 -35.62 13.13 12.60
C GLU A 3 -36.78 12.18 12.33
N LEU A 4 -37.14 12.06 11.06
CA LEU A 4 -38.08 11.03 10.60
C LEU A 4 -37.51 9.69 11.03
N GLU A 5 -38.16 9.00 11.97
CA GLU A 5 -37.84 7.63 12.36
C GLU A 5 -37.90 6.75 11.11
N LYS A 6 -36.70 6.45 10.56
CA LYS A 6 -36.60 5.47 9.48
C LYS A 6 -37.04 4.12 10.04
N PRO A 7 -37.93 3.39 9.35
CA PRO A 7 -38.34 2.06 9.81
C PRO A 7 -37.08 1.22 10.01
N VAL A 8 -36.92 0.69 11.23
CA VAL A 8 -35.80 -0.18 11.58
C VAL A 8 -35.95 -1.45 10.72
N PRO A 9 -35.06 -1.72 9.77
CA PRO A 9 -35.16 -2.93 9.00
C PRO A 9 -35.09 -4.16 9.92
N PRO A 10 -35.79 -5.27 9.58
CA PRO A 10 -35.74 -6.48 10.39
C PRO A 10 -34.28 -6.87 10.63
N LYS A 11 -33.92 -7.20 11.88
CA LYS A 11 -32.58 -7.62 12.27
C LYS A 11 -32.18 -8.89 11.51
N GLU A 12 -31.54 -8.71 10.36
CA GLU A 12 -30.86 -9.85 9.72
C GLU A 12 -29.72 -10.36 10.63
N SER A 13 -29.46 -11.67 10.58
CA SER A 13 -28.34 -12.21 11.32
C SER A 13 -27.02 -11.58 10.78
N LEU A 14 -26.10 -11.26 11.68
CA LEU A 14 -24.80 -10.62 11.34
C LEU A 14 -24.04 -11.44 10.29
N PHE A 15 -24.14 -12.78 10.37
CA PHE A 15 -23.53 -13.69 9.40
C PHE A 15 -24.15 -13.53 8.00
N LYS A 16 -25.49 -13.43 7.89
CA LYS A 16 -26.16 -13.23 6.61
C LYS A 16 -25.78 -11.89 5.98
N SER A 17 -25.75 -10.83 6.79
CA SER A 17 -25.31 -9.50 6.32
C SER A 17 -23.85 -9.51 5.85
N LEU A 18 -22.95 -10.23 6.53
CA LEU A 18 -21.56 -10.40 6.10
C LEU A 18 -21.45 -11.14 4.78
N MET A 19 -22.21 -12.25 4.62
CA MET A 19 -22.23 -13.00 3.36
C MET A 19 -22.76 -12.15 2.20
N ASN A 20 -23.75 -11.29 2.44
CA ASN A 20 -24.27 -10.35 1.44
C ASN A 20 -23.17 -9.35 0.99
N VAL A 21 -22.35 -8.85 1.92
CA VAL A 21 -21.22 -7.95 1.58
C VAL A 21 -20.15 -8.70 0.79
N ILE A 22 -19.77 -9.91 1.20
CA ILE A 22 -18.77 -10.74 0.51
C ILE A 22 -19.26 -11.15 -0.89
N ALA A 23 -20.55 -11.29 -1.08
CA ALA A 23 -21.15 -11.64 -2.37
C ALA A 23 -21.09 -10.50 -3.42
N ILE A 24 -20.63 -9.28 -3.06
CA ILE A 24 -20.47 -8.18 -3.99
C ILE A 24 -19.10 -8.31 -4.69
N PRO A 25 -19.04 -8.71 -5.99
CA PRO A 25 -17.77 -9.06 -6.62
C PRO A 25 -16.80 -7.89 -6.72
N ASP A 26 -17.29 -6.70 -7.07
CA ASP A 26 -16.46 -5.49 -7.22
C ASP A 26 -15.82 -5.10 -5.87
N TYR A 27 -16.59 -5.20 -4.79
CA TYR A 27 -16.14 -4.84 -3.45
C TYR A 27 -15.10 -5.83 -2.91
N ILE A 28 -15.39 -7.13 -2.95
CA ILE A 28 -14.47 -8.15 -2.42
C ILE A 28 -13.18 -8.25 -3.23
N SER A 29 -13.27 -8.09 -4.56
CA SER A 29 -12.09 -8.06 -5.43
C SER A 29 -11.16 -6.90 -5.07
N PHE A 30 -11.74 -5.72 -4.81
CA PHE A 30 -10.98 -4.55 -4.38
C PHE A 30 -10.39 -4.72 -2.97
N CYS A 31 -11.15 -5.27 -2.02
CA CYS A 31 -10.64 -5.59 -0.68
C CYS A 31 -9.48 -6.60 -0.72
N SER A 32 -9.57 -7.62 -1.57
CA SER A 32 -8.51 -8.61 -1.78
C SER A 32 -7.27 -7.98 -2.41
N TYR A 33 -7.46 -7.07 -3.34
CA TYR A 33 -6.37 -6.26 -3.91
C TYR A 33 -5.68 -5.41 -2.82
N CYS A 34 -6.43 -4.71 -1.97
CA CYS A 34 -5.88 -3.92 -0.86
C CYS A 34 -5.09 -4.81 0.11
N PHE A 35 -5.61 -6.00 0.44
CA PHE A 35 -4.89 -6.99 1.25
C PHE A 35 -3.56 -7.37 0.63
N LEU A 36 -3.53 -7.73 -0.66
CA LEU A 36 -2.29 -8.13 -1.35
C LEU A 36 -1.30 -6.97 -1.46
N LEU A 37 -1.76 -5.76 -1.76
CA LEU A 37 -0.87 -4.61 -1.86
C LEU A 37 -0.24 -4.24 -0.52
N THR A 38 -1.01 -4.28 0.57
CA THR A 38 -0.46 -4.07 1.92
C THR A 38 0.45 -5.20 2.36
N LEU A 39 0.19 -6.44 1.93
CA LEU A 39 1.06 -7.59 2.18
C LEU A 39 2.48 -7.35 1.64
N PHE A 40 2.63 -6.69 0.49
CA PHE A 40 3.94 -6.46 -0.13
C PHE A 40 4.54 -5.08 0.17
N THR A 41 3.80 -4.17 0.80
CA THR A 41 4.30 -2.81 1.06
C THR A 41 4.50 -2.49 2.53
N ALA A 42 3.72 -3.09 3.44
CA ALA A 42 3.67 -2.65 4.84
C ALA A 42 4.96 -2.94 5.63
N ALA A 43 5.68 -4.02 5.33
CA ALA A 43 6.94 -4.34 6.00
C ALA A 43 8.15 -3.59 5.42
N CYS A 44 8.04 -2.94 4.25
CA CYS A 44 9.17 -2.29 3.61
C CYS A 44 9.90 -1.27 4.50
N PRO A 45 9.22 -0.36 5.25
CA PRO A 45 9.92 0.58 6.12
C PRO A 45 10.75 -0.10 7.21
N GLN A 46 10.26 -1.21 7.76
CA GLN A 46 11.00 -2.00 8.75
C GLN A 46 12.23 -2.67 8.11
N ILE A 47 12.08 -3.19 6.88
CA ILE A 47 13.18 -3.79 6.13
C ILE A 47 14.25 -2.72 5.81
N PHE A 48 13.87 -1.49 5.45
CA PHE A 48 14.80 -0.38 5.24
C PHE A 48 15.61 -0.07 6.50
N ASN A 49 14.95 -0.05 7.66
CA ASN A 49 15.60 0.20 8.94
C ASN A 49 16.60 -0.93 9.30
N LEU A 50 16.19 -2.20 9.10
CA LEU A 50 17.05 -3.36 9.35
C LEU A 50 18.25 -3.38 8.39
N LEU A 51 18.02 -3.13 7.10
CA LEU A 51 19.09 -3.01 6.11
C LEU A 51 20.06 -1.87 6.47
N GLY A 52 19.54 -0.72 6.90
CA GLY A 52 20.36 0.41 7.37
C GLY A 52 21.22 0.03 8.56
N LYS A 53 20.65 -0.68 9.54
CA LYS A 53 21.35 -1.09 10.76
C LYS A 53 22.37 -2.21 10.51
N ASP A 54 21.93 -3.29 9.87
CA ASP A 54 22.69 -4.56 9.85
C ASP A 54 23.66 -4.64 8.65
N VAL A 55 23.37 -3.95 7.55
CA VAL A 55 24.18 -3.99 6.32
C VAL A 55 24.96 -2.70 6.13
N LEU A 56 24.33 -1.54 6.35
CA LEU A 56 24.95 -0.23 6.11
C LEU A 56 25.60 0.35 7.38
N SER A 57 25.46 -0.32 8.54
CA SER A 57 26.03 0.11 9.82
C SER A 57 25.62 1.53 10.23
N PHE A 58 24.41 1.95 9.88
CA PHE A 58 23.89 3.25 10.27
C PHE A 58 23.75 3.37 11.78
N SER A 59 24.13 4.51 12.31
CA SER A 59 23.92 4.88 13.71
C SER A 59 22.42 4.99 14.03
N LYS A 60 22.06 4.90 15.31
CA LYS A 60 20.67 5.09 15.76
C LYS A 60 20.08 6.43 15.31
N THR A 61 20.89 7.49 15.32
CA THR A 61 20.49 8.84 14.90
C THR A 61 20.17 8.88 13.40
N GLU A 62 20.97 8.24 12.56
CA GLU A 62 20.73 8.17 11.11
C GLU A 62 19.46 7.37 10.78
N ILE A 63 19.22 6.25 11.48
CA ILE A 63 17.99 5.47 11.32
C ILE A 63 16.76 6.30 11.69
N VAL A 64 16.79 7.03 12.80
CA VAL A 64 15.71 7.93 13.22
C VAL A 64 15.51 9.06 12.19
N PHE A 65 16.61 9.64 11.68
CA PHE A 65 16.53 10.67 10.65
C PHE A 65 15.85 10.14 9.38
N ILE A 66 16.25 8.97 8.89
CA ILE A 66 15.65 8.31 7.71
C ILE A 66 14.16 7.99 7.97
N GLY A 67 13.81 7.52 9.17
CA GLY A 67 12.42 7.30 9.57
C GLY A 67 11.58 8.58 9.54
N ASN A 68 12.15 9.73 9.94
CA ASN A 68 11.48 11.02 9.85
C ASN A 68 11.27 11.46 8.38
N LEU A 69 12.19 11.15 7.48
CA LEU A 69 12.01 11.41 6.04
C LEU A 69 10.83 10.62 5.46
N LEU A 70 10.57 9.41 5.93
CA LEU A 70 9.37 8.65 5.56
C LEU A 70 8.08 9.45 5.89
N ILE A 71 8.03 10.02 7.10
CA ILE A 71 6.87 10.82 7.57
C ILE A 71 6.72 12.09 6.74
N VAL A 72 7.82 12.80 6.46
CA VAL A 72 7.81 14.00 5.60
C VAL A 72 7.30 13.64 4.20
N GLY A 73 7.79 12.53 3.63
CA GLY A 73 7.31 12.00 2.37
C GLY A 73 5.81 11.70 2.40
N ALA A 74 5.32 11.06 3.47
CA ALA A 74 3.90 10.74 3.63
C ALA A 74 3.03 12.01 3.68
N LEU A 75 3.45 13.06 4.41
CA LEU A 75 2.74 14.35 4.43
C LEU A 75 2.61 14.95 3.02
N ALA A 76 3.70 14.96 2.27
CA ALA A 76 3.69 15.40 0.87
C ALA A 76 2.78 14.50 0.01
N GLY A 77 2.83 13.19 0.25
CA GLY A 77 2.03 12.17 -0.44
C GLY A 77 0.53 12.35 -0.25
N PHE A 78 0.05 12.73 0.93
CA PHE A 78 -1.35 13.04 1.16
C PHE A 78 -1.82 14.25 0.33
N VAL A 79 -1.01 15.31 0.27
CA VAL A 79 -1.37 16.51 -0.50
C VAL A 79 -1.35 16.26 -1.99
N LEU A 80 -0.28 15.64 -2.49
CA LEU A 80 -0.11 15.36 -3.93
C LEU A 80 -1.07 14.26 -4.39
N GLY A 81 -1.19 13.19 -3.60
CA GLY A 81 -2.08 12.07 -3.87
C GLY A 81 -3.54 12.52 -3.92
N GLY A 82 -4.00 13.38 -3.00
CA GLY A 82 -5.33 13.95 -3.04
C GLY A 82 -5.60 14.69 -4.33
N ARG A 83 -4.70 15.60 -4.72
CA ARG A 83 -4.82 16.33 -5.99
C ARG A 83 -4.81 15.41 -7.21
N MET A 84 -4.02 14.33 -7.16
CA MET A 84 -3.97 13.35 -8.26
C MET A 84 -5.27 12.55 -8.33
N VAL A 85 -5.82 12.09 -7.20
CA VAL A 85 -7.11 11.38 -7.14
C VAL A 85 -8.22 12.27 -7.72
N ASP A 86 -8.28 13.53 -7.29
CA ASP A 86 -9.31 14.48 -7.74
C ASP A 86 -9.23 14.79 -9.26
N LYS A 87 -8.01 14.88 -9.81
CA LYS A 87 -7.81 15.27 -11.21
C LYS A 87 -7.77 14.11 -12.19
N LEU A 88 -7.12 13.01 -11.79
CA LEU A 88 -6.83 11.87 -12.67
C LEU A 88 -7.71 10.65 -12.37
N GLY A 89 -8.26 10.59 -11.16
CA GLY A 89 -8.98 9.42 -10.66
C GLY A 89 -8.06 8.38 -10.02
N THR A 90 -8.66 7.48 -9.24
CA THR A 90 -7.96 6.47 -8.43
C THR A 90 -7.12 5.51 -9.26
N LYS A 91 -7.60 5.09 -10.44
CA LYS A 91 -6.90 4.15 -11.33
C LYS A 91 -5.49 4.61 -11.69
N TYR A 92 -5.33 5.85 -12.14
CA TYR A 92 -4.02 6.38 -12.53
C TYR A 92 -3.09 6.54 -11.34
N VAL A 93 -3.65 6.90 -10.17
CA VAL A 93 -2.88 6.97 -8.93
C VAL A 93 -2.37 5.59 -8.54
N PHE A 94 -3.18 4.53 -8.61
CA PHE A 94 -2.73 3.17 -8.37
C PHE A 94 -1.61 2.75 -9.32
N MET A 95 -1.76 2.99 -10.62
CA MET A 95 -0.69 2.68 -11.59
C MET A 95 0.61 3.41 -11.24
N PHE A 96 0.53 4.70 -10.96
CA PHE A 96 1.69 5.48 -10.53
C PHE A 96 2.32 4.91 -9.26
N CYS A 97 1.51 4.52 -8.26
CA CYS A 97 2.00 3.95 -7.01
C CYS A 97 2.69 2.59 -7.23
N HIS A 98 2.16 1.70 -8.08
CA HIS A 98 2.81 0.41 -8.37
C HIS A 98 4.18 0.59 -8.98
N PHE A 99 4.28 1.41 -10.04
CA PHE A 99 5.58 1.71 -10.65
C PHE A 99 6.50 2.44 -9.69
N GLY A 100 5.97 3.37 -8.88
CA GLY A 100 6.73 4.09 -7.85
C GLY A 100 7.32 3.16 -6.80
N PHE A 101 6.52 2.28 -6.20
CA PHE A 101 6.99 1.28 -5.25
C PHE A 101 8.05 0.39 -5.86
N ALA A 102 7.78 -0.20 -7.02
CA ALA A 102 8.72 -1.11 -7.67
C ALA A 102 10.04 -0.41 -8.02
N ALA A 103 9.99 0.80 -8.58
CA ALA A 103 11.19 1.58 -8.89
C ALA A 103 12.01 1.87 -7.63
N ILE A 104 11.37 2.31 -6.54
CA ILE A 104 12.05 2.60 -5.28
C ILE A 104 12.71 1.34 -4.73
N LEU A 105 11.99 0.20 -4.68
CA LEU A 105 12.54 -1.05 -4.17
C LEU A 105 13.71 -1.57 -5.02
N ILE A 106 13.63 -1.46 -6.34
CA ILE A 106 14.74 -1.79 -7.24
C ILE A 106 15.93 -0.85 -7.03
N MET A 107 15.68 0.44 -6.85
CA MET A 107 16.77 1.41 -6.59
C MET A 107 17.48 1.14 -5.26
N PHE A 108 16.81 0.59 -4.25
CA PHE A 108 17.48 0.14 -3.03
C PHE A 108 18.56 -0.92 -3.31
N LEU A 109 18.36 -1.80 -4.30
CA LEU A 109 19.34 -2.82 -4.68
C LEU A 109 20.60 -2.19 -5.32
N LEU A 110 20.46 -1.01 -5.93
CA LEU A 110 21.55 -0.30 -6.60
C LEU A 110 22.34 0.63 -5.65
N ARG A 111 22.04 0.62 -4.34
CA ARG A 111 22.66 1.52 -3.36
C ARG A 111 24.18 1.43 -3.30
N SER A 112 24.76 0.26 -3.56
CA SER A 112 26.21 0.03 -3.57
C SER A 112 26.95 0.81 -4.68
N LEU A 113 26.22 1.35 -5.67
CA LEU A 113 26.78 2.24 -6.69
C LEU A 113 27.01 3.68 -6.18
N PHE A 114 26.49 4.01 -4.99
CA PHE A 114 26.56 5.35 -4.40
C PHE A 114 27.24 5.34 -3.01
N PRO A 115 28.48 4.83 -2.88
CA PRO A 115 29.08 4.59 -1.56
C PRO A 115 29.37 5.88 -0.78
N GLY A 116 29.63 7.00 -1.46
CA GLY A 116 29.97 8.29 -0.83
C GLY A 116 28.78 9.02 -0.20
N GLU A 117 27.56 8.78 -0.69
CA GLU A 117 26.35 9.52 -0.33
C GLU A 117 25.20 8.59 0.09
N ILE A 118 25.55 7.44 0.68
CA ILE A 118 24.59 6.36 0.93
C ILE A 118 23.43 6.78 1.83
N ILE A 119 23.68 7.61 2.85
CA ILE A 119 22.65 8.10 3.78
C ILE A 119 21.65 8.99 3.03
N LEU A 120 22.16 9.89 2.19
CA LEU A 120 21.32 10.77 1.38
C LEU A 120 20.50 9.97 0.38
N PHE A 121 21.11 8.99 -0.28
CA PHE A 121 20.47 8.13 -1.26
C PHE A 121 19.33 7.32 -0.62
N VAL A 122 19.60 6.61 0.48
CA VAL A 122 18.60 5.84 1.23
C VAL A 122 17.52 6.76 1.79
N GLY A 123 17.90 7.94 2.29
CA GLY A 123 16.97 8.94 2.80
C GLY A 123 15.98 9.43 1.75
N ILE A 124 16.46 9.74 0.53
CA ILE A 124 15.60 10.15 -0.60
C ILE A 124 14.65 9.01 -0.98
N LEU A 125 15.14 7.79 -1.11
CA LEU A 125 14.30 6.63 -1.44
C LEU A 125 13.21 6.40 -0.38
N THR A 126 13.56 6.53 0.90
CA THR A 126 12.61 6.38 2.00
C THR A 126 11.57 7.50 2.00
N LEU A 127 11.96 8.73 1.73
CA LEU A 127 11.04 9.87 1.56
C LEU A 127 10.07 9.62 0.40
N LEU A 128 10.58 9.20 -0.76
CA LEU A 128 9.76 8.87 -1.93
C LEU A 128 8.82 7.69 -1.65
N PHE A 129 9.28 6.68 -0.88
CA PHE A 129 8.45 5.56 -0.47
C PHE A 129 7.28 6.04 0.39
N GLY A 130 7.52 6.91 1.38
CA GLY A 130 6.49 7.51 2.21
C GLY A 130 5.47 8.30 1.39
N LEU A 131 5.94 9.08 0.40
CA LEU A 131 5.08 9.82 -0.52
C LEU A 131 4.14 8.89 -1.31
N VAL A 132 4.71 7.85 -1.92
CA VAL A 132 3.93 6.88 -2.71
C VAL A 132 2.95 6.10 -1.83
N GLN A 133 3.39 5.71 -0.62
CA GLN A 133 2.57 4.96 0.34
C GLN A 133 1.35 5.77 0.79
N ALA A 134 1.52 7.05 1.10
CA ALA A 134 0.42 7.92 1.51
C ALA A 134 -0.54 8.20 0.35
N ALA A 135 -0.03 8.47 -0.86
CA ALA A 135 -0.86 8.66 -2.05
C ALA A 135 -1.69 7.40 -2.37
N CYS A 136 -1.08 6.21 -2.26
CA CYS A 136 -1.75 4.93 -2.45
C CYS A 136 -2.83 4.69 -1.40
N GLY A 137 -2.54 4.94 -0.12
CA GLY A 137 -3.50 4.80 0.98
C GLY A 137 -4.72 5.71 0.80
N LEU A 138 -4.51 6.95 0.32
CA LEU A 138 -5.59 7.86 0.01
C LEU A 138 -6.45 7.35 -1.16
N ALA A 139 -5.83 6.85 -2.23
CA ALA A 139 -6.54 6.27 -3.36
C ALA A 139 -7.35 5.02 -2.93
N MET A 140 -6.79 4.16 -2.07
CA MET A 140 -7.52 3.01 -1.50
C MET A 140 -8.75 3.45 -0.71
N THR A 141 -8.61 4.44 0.16
CA THR A 141 -9.72 4.97 0.96
C THR A 141 -10.79 5.57 0.07
N SER A 142 -10.40 6.38 -0.92
CA SER A 142 -11.33 7.02 -1.85
C SER A 142 -12.13 5.99 -2.66
N GLU A 143 -11.48 4.95 -3.18
CA GLU A 143 -12.15 3.89 -3.94
C GLU A 143 -13.05 3.04 -3.03
N THR A 144 -12.59 2.72 -1.82
CA THR A 144 -13.41 2.01 -0.82
C THR A 144 -14.71 2.72 -0.56
N LEU A 145 -14.68 4.06 -0.37
CA LEU A 145 -15.89 4.85 -0.09
C LEU A 145 -16.91 4.81 -1.24
N VAL A 146 -16.43 4.69 -2.48
CA VAL A 146 -17.30 4.54 -3.67
C VAL A 146 -17.93 3.15 -3.74
N LEU A 147 -17.17 2.12 -3.34
CA LEU A 147 -17.59 0.71 -3.46
C LEU A 147 -18.40 0.19 -2.26
N ILE A 148 -18.37 0.89 -1.12
CA ILE A 148 -19.10 0.47 0.09
C ILE A 148 -20.60 0.37 -0.19
N PRO A 149 -21.23 -0.81 0.02
CA PRO A 149 -22.67 -0.97 -0.13
C PRO A 149 -23.44 -0.15 0.90
N GLN A 150 -24.50 0.53 0.45
CA GLN A 150 -25.27 1.47 1.28
C GLN A 150 -26.00 0.78 2.45
N GLU A 151 -26.43 -0.48 2.27
CA GLU A 151 -27.24 -1.22 3.25
C GLU A 151 -26.44 -1.69 4.47
N ASN A 152 -25.15 -2.02 4.30
CA ASN A 152 -24.28 -2.62 5.35
C ASN A 152 -22.95 -1.89 5.51
N LYS A 153 -22.97 -0.54 5.50
CA LYS A 153 -21.76 0.31 5.50
C LYS A 153 -20.75 -0.05 6.60
N SER A 154 -21.22 -0.15 7.85
CA SER A 154 -20.33 -0.41 8.98
C SER A 154 -19.65 -1.78 8.87
N LEU A 155 -20.41 -2.80 8.43
CA LEU A 155 -19.88 -4.15 8.28
C LEU A 155 -18.88 -4.23 7.11
N ALA A 156 -19.21 -3.59 5.99
CA ALA A 156 -18.30 -3.49 4.85
C ALA A 156 -17.02 -2.75 5.25
N THR A 157 -17.12 -1.59 5.90
CA THR A 157 -15.94 -0.87 6.40
C THR A 157 -15.09 -1.75 7.32
N GLY A 158 -15.73 -2.48 8.24
CA GLY A 158 -15.03 -3.43 9.12
C GLY A 158 -14.30 -4.53 8.36
N LEU A 159 -14.93 -5.10 7.32
CA LEU A 159 -14.31 -6.12 6.46
C LEU A 159 -13.09 -5.56 5.73
N TRP A 160 -13.20 -4.36 5.14
CA TRP A 160 -12.08 -3.72 4.48
C TRP A 160 -10.91 -3.47 5.44
N PHE A 161 -11.17 -2.90 6.64
CA PHE A 161 -10.14 -2.69 7.65
C PHE A 161 -9.50 -4.01 8.11
N THR A 162 -10.28 -5.07 8.26
CA THR A 162 -9.77 -6.39 8.63
C THR A 162 -8.82 -6.94 7.58
N LEU A 163 -9.19 -6.87 6.30
CA LEU A 163 -8.34 -7.34 5.21
C LEU A 163 -7.11 -6.45 5.04
N TYR A 164 -7.25 -5.13 5.05
CA TYR A 164 -6.14 -4.18 4.98
C TYR A 164 -5.11 -4.41 6.12
N SER A 165 -5.58 -4.45 7.36
CA SER A 165 -4.73 -4.68 8.54
C SER A 165 -4.18 -6.10 8.59
N GLY A 166 -4.95 -7.09 8.13
CA GLY A 166 -4.51 -8.47 7.99
C GLY A 166 -3.34 -8.60 7.01
N GLY A 167 -3.42 -7.92 5.86
CA GLY A 167 -2.32 -7.84 4.90
C GLY A 167 -1.07 -7.23 5.52
N ALA A 168 -1.21 -6.12 6.25
CA ALA A 168 -0.11 -5.46 6.91
C ALA A 168 0.54 -6.33 8.02
N GLY A 169 -0.28 -6.96 8.86
CA GLY A 169 0.20 -7.86 9.91
C GLY A 169 0.92 -9.08 9.36
N LEU A 170 0.34 -9.68 8.31
CA LEU A 170 0.93 -10.84 7.64
C LEU A 170 2.23 -10.47 6.92
N SER A 171 2.34 -9.26 6.35
CA SER A 171 3.57 -8.71 5.77
C SER A 171 4.73 -8.76 6.77
N GLY A 172 4.54 -8.21 7.96
CA GLY A 172 5.55 -8.22 9.01
C GLY A 172 5.89 -9.63 9.49
N PHE A 173 4.87 -10.47 9.70
CA PHE A 173 5.07 -11.86 10.14
C PHE A 173 5.86 -12.69 9.11
N LEU A 174 5.49 -12.64 7.84
CA LEU A 174 6.19 -13.39 6.78
C LEU A 174 7.61 -12.88 6.59
N SER A 175 7.81 -11.56 6.58
CA SER A 175 9.16 -10.99 6.50
C SER A 175 10.05 -11.45 7.66
N SER A 176 9.53 -11.42 8.89
CA SER A 176 10.24 -11.91 10.07
C SER A 176 10.60 -13.40 9.94
N LYS A 177 9.67 -14.23 9.45
CA LYS A 177 9.93 -15.66 9.26
C LYS A 177 10.95 -15.94 8.16
N VAL A 178 10.94 -15.20 7.07
CA VAL A 178 11.95 -15.30 6.01
C VAL A 178 13.35 -14.98 6.56
N LEU A 179 13.45 -13.94 7.38
CA LEU A 179 14.71 -13.55 8.02
C LEU A 179 15.17 -14.57 9.07
N GLU A 180 14.29 -15.01 9.96
CA GLU A 180 14.58 -15.97 11.03
C GLU A 180 15.06 -17.32 10.48
N LEU A 181 14.39 -17.82 9.46
CA LEU A 181 14.66 -19.13 8.86
C LEU A 181 15.73 -19.10 7.75
N ASN A 182 16.30 -17.92 7.44
CA ASN A 182 17.26 -17.71 6.36
C ASN A 182 16.80 -18.34 5.02
N LEU A 183 15.51 -18.14 4.67
CA LEU A 183 14.92 -18.74 3.47
C LEU A 183 15.51 -18.19 2.16
N ILE A 184 16.17 -17.03 2.22
CA ILE A 184 16.94 -16.44 1.13
C ILE A 184 18.41 -16.55 1.51
N ASN A 185 19.25 -16.98 0.59
CA ASN A 185 20.70 -17.05 0.84
C ASN A 185 21.20 -15.65 1.24
N PRO A 186 21.90 -15.51 2.40
CA PRO A 186 22.42 -14.22 2.82
C PRO A 186 23.55 -13.69 1.92
N ASP A 187 24.28 -14.62 1.25
CA ASP A 187 25.46 -14.33 0.42
C ASP A 187 25.15 -14.58 -1.07
N TRP A 188 24.35 -13.71 -1.66
CA TRP A 188 24.09 -13.77 -3.10
C TRP A 188 24.55 -12.50 -3.81
N SER A 189 24.65 -12.55 -5.13
CA SER A 189 25.06 -11.41 -5.94
C SER A 189 24.13 -11.23 -7.13
N MET A 190 23.87 -10.00 -7.50
CA MET A 190 23.12 -9.63 -8.69
C MET A 190 23.94 -8.60 -9.50
N PHE A 191 24.19 -8.90 -10.77
CA PHE A 191 25.06 -8.07 -11.66
C PHE A 191 26.44 -7.76 -11.06
N GLY A 192 27.03 -8.71 -10.30
CA GLY A 192 28.32 -8.53 -9.64
C GLY A 192 28.30 -7.69 -8.36
N LEU A 193 27.13 -7.23 -7.93
CA LEU A 193 26.96 -6.49 -6.67
C LEU A 193 26.60 -7.46 -5.54
N PRO A 194 27.26 -7.36 -4.37
CA PRO A 194 26.90 -8.18 -3.21
C PRO A 194 25.54 -7.75 -2.68
N MET A 195 24.69 -8.73 -2.44
CA MET A 195 23.31 -8.57 -1.96
C MET A 195 23.14 -9.25 -0.61
N SER A 196 22.23 -8.73 0.18
CA SER A 196 21.84 -9.26 1.48
C SER A 196 20.47 -9.98 1.41
N ILE A 197 20.09 -10.66 2.49
CA ILE A 197 18.77 -11.26 2.64
C ILE A 197 17.65 -10.19 2.51
N TYR A 198 17.88 -8.96 2.99
CA TYR A 198 16.95 -7.84 2.89
C TYR A 198 16.70 -7.46 1.42
N ASP A 199 17.74 -7.48 0.59
CA ASP A 199 17.63 -7.20 -0.84
C ASP A 199 16.75 -8.23 -1.55
N GLY A 200 16.87 -9.49 -1.16
CA GLY A 200 16.01 -10.54 -1.68
C GLY A 200 14.54 -10.30 -1.37
N LEU A 201 14.22 -9.87 -0.13
CA LEU A 201 12.85 -9.48 0.25
C LEU A 201 12.34 -8.29 -0.56
N LEU A 202 13.15 -7.24 -0.72
CA LEU A 202 12.79 -6.06 -1.50
C LEU A 202 12.56 -6.40 -2.98
N LEU A 203 13.39 -7.29 -3.53
CA LEU A 203 13.22 -7.76 -4.91
C LEU A 203 11.92 -8.55 -5.09
N ILE A 204 11.61 -9.46 -4.17
CA ILE A 204 10.35 -10.23 -4.17
C ILE A 204 9.17 -9.26 -4.09
N PHE A 205 9.17 -8.34 -3.13
CA PHE A 205 8.07 -7.39 -2.95
C PHE A 205 7.90 -6.48 -4.17
N GLY A 206 8.98 -5.91 -4.70
CA GLY A 206 8.94 -5.08 -5.91
C GLY A 206 8.38 -5.84 -7.11
N THR A 207 8.81 -7.09 -7.30
CA THR A 207 8.32 -7.96 -8.39
C THR A 207 6.82 -8.26 -8.22
N MET A 208 6.38 -8.61 -7.00
CA MET A 208 4.97 -8.89 -6.72
C MET A 208 4.09 -7.65 -6.94
N ILE A 209 4.56 -6.47 -6.52
CA ILE A 209 3.84 -5.20 -6.76
C ILE A 209 3.73 -4.92 -8.27
N LEU A 210 4.78 -5.15 -9.06
CA LEU A 210 4.70 -5.03 -10.52
C LEU A 210 3.69 -6.01 -11.13
N LEU A 211 3.70 -7.26 -10.69
CA LEU A 211 2.74 -8.26 -11.17
C LEU A 211 1.30 -7.86 -10.82
N MET A 212 1.09 -7.22 -9.68
CA MET A 212 -0.22 -6.70 -9.30
C MET A 212 -0.73 -5.59 -10.22
N THR A 213 0.12 -4.93 -11.01
CA THR A 213 -0.34 -3.97 -12.03
C THR A 213 -1.25 -4.65 -13.06
N VAL A 214 -0.99 -5.93 -13.36
CA VAL A 214 -1.85 -6.73 -14.25
C VAL A 214 -3.22 -6.96 -13.60
N THR A 215 -3.26 -7.21 -12.29
CA THR A 215 -4.52 -7.45 -11.57
C THR A 215 -5.41 -6.22 -11.50
N LEU A 216 -4.84 -5.00 -11.51
CA LEU A 216 -5.62 -3.75 -11.59
C LEU A 216 -6.52 -3.70 -12.83
N GLY A 217 -6.04 -4.25 -13.96
CA GLY A 217 -6.84 -4.34 -15.17
C GLY A 217 -7.99 -5.35 -15.09
N LEU A 218 -7.96 -6.27 -14.13
CA LEU A 218 -8.98 -7.29 -13.91
C LEU A 218 -10.05 -6.86 -12.90
N ILE A 219 -9.86 -5.76 -12.17
CA ILE A 219 -10.84 -5.25 -11.19
C ILE A 219 -11.89 -4.44 -11.94
N PRO A 220 -13.18 -4.87 -11.97
CA PRO A 220 -14.21 -4.24 -12.78
C PRO A 220 -14.45 -2.76 -12.43
N SER A 221 -14.37 -2.39 -11.16
CA SER A 221 -14.50 -1.00 -10.70
C SER A 221 -13.42 -0.08 -11.26
N MET A 222 -12.21 -0.61 -11.47
CA MET A 222 -11.09 0.15 -12.04
C MET A 222 -11.20 0.32 -13.56
N VAL A 223 -12.01 -0.49 -14.24
CA VAL A 223 -12.19 -0.43 -15.70
C VAL A 223 -13.36 0.49 -16.09
N LYS A 224 -14.39 0.57 -15.25
CA LYS A 224 -15.53 1.46 -15.49
C LYS A 224 -15.12 2.91 -15.24
N LYS A 225 -15.40 3.80 -16.19
CA LYS A 225 -15.31 5.26 -15.95
C LYS A 225 -16.24 5.60 -14.79
N ALA A 226 -15.72 6.32 -13.78
CA ALA A 226 -16.58 6.95 -12.79
C ALA A 226 -17.68 7.74 -13.52
N PRO A 227 -18.96 7.65 -13.10
CA PRO A 227 -19.98 8.55 -13.62
C PRO A 227 -19.48 9.98 -13.41
N ALA A 228 -19.64 10.81 -14.45
CA ALA A 228 -19.19 12.20 -14.45
C ALA A 228 -19.58 12.87 -13.12
N ALA A 229 -18.62 13.56 -12.52
CA ALA A 229 -18.77 14.20 -11.22
C ALA A 229 -20.11 14.94 -11.15
N TRP A 230 -20.78 14.79 -10.00
CA TRP A 230 -21.97 15.56 -9.66
C TRP A 230 -21.70 17.05 -9.90
N ILE A 231 -22.30 17.60 -10.95
CA ILE A 231 -22.33 19.04 -11.20
C ILE A 231 -23.49 19.56 -10.37
N PRO A 232 -23.27 20.47 -9.39
CA PRO A 232 -24.37 21.14 -8.69
C PRO A 232 -25.23 21.84 -9.75
N GLN A 233 -26.49 21.47 -9.85
CA GLN A 233 -27.42 22.23 -10.66
C GLN A 233 -27.51 23.61 -9.99
N SER A 234 -26.97 24.62 -10.67
CA SER A 234 -27.16 26.02 -10.29
C SER A 234 -28.67 26.33 -10.39
N THR A 235 -29.29 26.45 -9.19
CA THR A 235 -30.60 27.08 -9.04
C THR A 235 -30.48 28.59 -9.22
#